data_de67beb814fa74ac01e052255541e870
#
_entry.id   de67beb814fa74ac01e052255541e870
#
_cell.length_a   1.000
_cell.length_b   1.000
_cell.length_c   1.000
_cell.angle_alpha   90.00
_cell.angle_beta   90.00
_cell.angle_gamma   90.00
#
_symmetry.space_group_name_H-M   'P 1'
#
loop_
_entity.id
_entity.type
_entity.pdbx_description
1 polymer ?
#
loop_
_entity_poly.entity_id
_entity_poly.type
_entity_poly.pdbx_seq_one_letter_code
_entity_poly.pdbx_strand_id
1 'polypeptide(L)'
;LSSNDTLIVAVSVLFAVLVGLLSLVMNVRQKAARDAARQRSQESERRARVLADTLPLLIAYLDRDLRYRFANAHYRAQWGLEPQDMLGKTVSEVFGPAAGPWLEDLKSALAGRRLHYERDFQGPSGVDHFLVDLVPDVAPDGRVSGFYLTAMNITDRKNSEQRAEAASRAKSEFVANMSHEIRTPMNAVLGVAYLLENTPLTQAQKEYVGMIRSSGQMLLGVLNDVLDFSKIEAGRMELAPQPFLLREVLDSLSNVMSLPANARGISLAIDADDEVPAVLVGDAMRLQQILLNLVGNAVKFTERGGVSVRVMLEPAAAEQGLRLRFTVRDSGIGMDLEQQSRLFSAFNQADASTTRRFGGTGLGLAICRRLTELMGGDISVRSTPGAGSEFVVTLPFGVADEDVPVEHPALQTAAAQGWLMSETPALQDAPPEPEPALAPRLQGLRLLLVEDHPLNQLVARGMLEHAGASVEVAENGQLAVDRLRDRAEDYDIVLMDVQMPVMDGFEATRHIRHTLGLKLPVLAMTAGVMQSEQDQCIDAGMDDFIAKPLDVEQMLDTISRHWDAIRAR
;
A
#
# COMPACT_ATOMS: atom_id res chain seq x y z
N LEU A 1 -104.77 -32.84 33.75
CA LEU A 1 -103.62 -32.00 33.78
C LEU A 1 -104.01 -30.57 33.64
N SER A 2 -103.67 -29.68 34.57
CA SER A 2 -104.02 -28.29 34.51
C SER A 2 -103.31 -27.59 33.38
N SER A 3 -103.93 -26.57 32.81
CA SER A 3 -103.32 -25.82 31.66
C SER A 3 -101.89 -25.32 31.94
N ASN A 4 -101.52 -25.13 33.25
CA ASN A 4 -100.22 -24.67 33.68
C ASN A 4 -99.17 -25.83 33.59
N ASP A 5 -99.50 -27.11 33.78
CA ASP A 5 -98.57 -28.22 33.73
C ASP A 5 -98.13 -28.45 32.23
N THR A 6 -99.03 -28.25 31.29
CA THR A 6 -98.75 -28.37 29.85
C THR A 6 -97.83 -27.28 29.37
N LEU A 7 -98.01 -26.10 29.90
CA LEU A 7 -97.15 -24.96 29.57
C LEU A 7 -95.72 -25.10 30.10
N ILE A 8 -95.59 -25.63 31.35
CA ILE A 8 -94.29 -25.89 31.98
C ILE A 8 -93.49 -26.97 31.18
N VAL A 9 -94.20 -28.05 30.76
CA VAL A 9 -93.55 -29.12 29.96
C VAL A 9 -93.14 -28.58 28.60
N ALA A 10 -93.99 -27.80 27.94
CA ALA A 10 -93.66 -27.22 26.63
C ALA A 10 -92.43 -26.26 26.69
N VAL A 11 -92.37 -25.42 27.76
CA VAL A 11 -91.23 -24.51 27.99
C VAL A 11 -89.94 -25.30 28.30
N SER A 12 -90.05 -26.39 29.10
CA SER A 12 -88.91 -27.22 29.40
C SER A 12 -88.33 -27.96 28.22
N VAL A 13 -89.23 -28.47 27.33
CA VAL A 13 -88.81 -29.11 26.06
C VAL A 13 -88.20 -28.08 25.15
N LEU A 14 -88.79 -26.90 25.01
CA LEU A 14 -88.25 -25.85 24.16
C LEU A 14 -86.87 -25.41 24.66
N PHE A 15 -86.69 -25.26 25.98
CA PHE A 15 -85.38 -24.95 26.63
C PHE A 15 -84.33 -26.02 26.34
N ALA A 16 -84.70 -27.31 26.51
CA ALA A 16 -83.82 -28.45 26.26
C ALA A 16 -83.41 -28.50 24.79
N VAL A 17 -84.31 -28.24 23.84
CA VAL A 17 -84.01 -28.15 22.38
C VAL A 17 -83.09 -26.99 22.10
N LEU A 18 -83.34 -25.80 22.71
CA LEU A 18 -82.51 -24.61 22.56
C LEU A 18 -81.10 -24.84 23.07
N VAL A 19 -80.95 -25.46 24.27
CA VAL A 19 -79.62 -25.82 24.84
C VAL A 19 -78.95 -26.86 23.97
N GLY A 20 -79.66 -27.84 23.45
CA GLY A 20 -79.13 -28.82 22.51
C GLY A 20 -78.62 -28.19 21.18
N LEU A 21 -79.40 -27.29 20.60
CA LEU A 21 -78.96 -26.52 19.42
C LEU A 21 -77.79 -25.61 19.68
N LEU A 22 -77.77 -24.90 20.83
CA LEU A 22 -76.65 -24.06 21.24
C LEU A 22 -75.36 -24.86 21.43
N SER A 23 -75.46 -26.05 22.09
CA SER A 23 -74.35 -26.97 22.24
C SER A 23 -73.84 -27.51 20.92
N LEU A 24 -74.72 -27.85 19.98
CA LEU A 24 -74.35 -28.30 18.63
C LEU A 24 -73.63 -27.20 17.86
N VAL A 25 -74.16 -25.95 17.87
CA VAL A 25 -73.54 -24.81 17.23
C VAL A 25 -72.16 -24.50 17.84
N MET A 26 -72.02 -24.57 19.17
CA MET A 26 -70.73 -24.39 19.82
C MET A 26 -69.72 -25.48 19.42
N ASN A 27 -70.13 -26.74 19.39
CA ASN A 27 -69.25 -27.86 18.95
C ASN A 27 -68.83 -27.70 17.50
N VAL A 28 -69.72 -27.36 16.60
CA VAL A 28 -69.40 -27.08 15.18
C VAL A 28 -68.40 -25.93 15.05
N ARG A 29 -68.63 -24.80 15.79
CA ARG A 29 -67.69 -23.67 15.78
C ARG A 29 -66.34 -24.02 16.37
N GLN A 30 -66.27 -24.80 17.49
CA GLN A 30 -65.01 -25.25 18.06
C GLN A 30 -64.25 -26.17 17.10
N LYS A 31 -64.95 -27.10 16.45
CA LYS A 31 -64.31 -28.00 15.45
C LYS A 31 -63.78 -27.19 14.26
N ALA A 32 -64.54 -26.25 13.69
CA ALA A 32 -64.11 -25.38 12.61
C ALA A 32 -62.90 -24.49 13.01
N ALA A 33 -62.89 -23.96 14.23
CA ALA A 33 -61.79 -23.17 14.76
C ALA A 33 -60.51 -24.00 14.92
N ARG A 34 -60.61 -25.28 15.43
CA ARG A 34 -59.49 -26.20 15.53
C ARG A 34 -58.97 -26.63 14.16
N ASP A 35 -59.84 -26.93 13.22
CA ASP A 35 -59.45 -27.28 11.85
C ASP A 35 -58.77 -26.11 11.15
N ALA A 36 -59.28 -24.88 11.27
CA ALA A 36 -58.69 -23.67 10.73
C ALA A 36 -57.33 -23.38 11.40
N ALA A 37 -57.17 -23.59 12.73
CA ALA A 37 -55.89 -23.43 13.41
C ALA A 37 -54.86 -24.48 12.94
N ARG A 38 -55.26 -25.76 12.77
CA ARG A 38 -54.41 -26.82 12.25
C ARG A 38 -53.97 -26.50 10.80
N GLN A 39 -54.90 -26.07 9.98
CA GLN A 39 -54.61 -25.71 8.60
C GLN A 39 -53.62 -24.55 8.47
N ARG A 40 -53.77 -23.49 9.28
CA ARG A 40 -52.81 -22.37 9.35
C ARG A 40 -51.44 -22.82 9.83
N SER A 41 -51.39 -23.69 10.86
CA SER A 41 -50.12 -24.25 11.36
C SER A 41 -49.41 -25.07 10.31
N GLN A 42 -50.14 -25.95 9.59
CA GLN A 42 -49.59 -26.78 8.52
C GLN A 42 -49.10 -25.94 7.33
N GLU A 43 -49.84 -24.90 6.99
CA GLU A 43 -49.44 -23.98 5.91
C GLU A 43 -48.20 -23.17 6.28
N SER A 44 -48.10 -22.69 7.51
CA SER A 44 -46.93 -22.00 8.05
C SER A 44 -45.70 -22.91 8.07
N GLU A 45 -45.84 -24.15 8.53
CA GLU A 45 -44.75 -25.15 8.54
C GLU A 45 -44.29 -25.48 7.12
N ARG A 46 -45.22 -25.65 6.19
CA ARG A 46 -44.92 -25.91 4.76
C ARG A 46 -44.14 -24.71 4.17
N ARG A 47 -44.58 -23.49 4.43
CA ARG A 47 -43.89 -22.29 3.93
C ARG A 47 -42.49 -22.17 4.50
N ALA A 48 -42.31 -22.40 5.81
CA ALA A 48 -41.00 -22.39 6.46
C ALA A 48 -40.07 -23.46 5.87
N ARG A 49 -40.58 -24.68 5.59
CA ARG A 49 -39.81 -25.76 4.98
C ARG A 49 -39.38 -25.41 3.55
N VAL A 50 -40.28 -24.88 2.74
CA VAL A 50 -39.95 -24.43 1.37
C VAL A 50 -38.87 -23.35 1.39
N LEU A 51 -38.96 -22.39 2.28
CA LEU A 51 -37.93 -21.36 2.44
C LEU A 51 -36.59 -21.99 2.84
N ALA A 52 -36.56 -22.88 3.83
CA ALA A 52 -35.33 -23.54 4.26
C ALA A 52 -34.70 -24.41 3.14
N ASP A 53 -35.52 -25.07 2.31
CA ASP A 53 -35.05 -25.91 1.20
C ASP A 53 -34.56 -25.12 -0.02
N THR A 54 -34.99 -23.85 -0.19
CA THR A 54 -34.57 -23.00 -1.31
C THR A 54 -33.28 -22.20 -1.03
N LEU A 55 -32.91 -22.05 0.23
CA LEU A 55 -31.68 -21.32 0.59
C LEU A 55 -30.45 -22.19 0.32
N PRO A 56 -29.37 -21.60 -0.28
CA PRO A 56 -28.15 -22.34 -0.62
C PRO A 56 -27.23 -22.51 0.61
N LEU A 57 -27.79 -23.01 1.72
CA LEU A 57 -27.07 -23.26 2.96
C LEU A 57 -27.68 -24.46 3.68
N LEU A 58 -26.86 -25.13 4.47
CA LEU A 58 -27.32 -26.20 5.34
C LEU A 58 -28.09 -25.58 6.52
N ILE A 59 -29.29 -26.07 6.80
CA ILE A 59 -30.08 -25.65 7.96
C ILE A 59 -30.49 -26.90 8.71
N ALA A 60 -30.18 -26.91 10.00
CA ALA A 60 -30.62 -27.97 10.91
C ALA A 60 -31.09 -27.40 12.24
N TYR A 61 -31.97 -28.13 12.92
CA TYR A 61 -32.27 -27.93 14.32
C TYR A 61 -31.92 -29.20 15.11
N LEU A 62 -31.12 -29.03 16.14
CA LEU A 62 -30.71 -30.10 17.04
C LEU A 62 -31.28 -29.85 18.45
N ASP A 63 -31.75 -30.93 19.08
CA ASP A 63 -32.23 -30.88 20.45
C ASP A 63 -31.07 -30.96 21.47
N ARG A 64 -31.44 -31.05 22.76
CA ARG A 64 -30.50 -31.13 23.89
C ARG A 64 -29.59 -32.36 23.87
N ASP A 65 -30.05 -33.44 23.21
CA ASP A 65 -29.30 -34.69 23.08
C ASP A 65 -28.49 -34.73 21.79
N LEU A 66 -28.31 -33.55 21.12
CA LEU A 66 -27.64 -33.40 19.84
C LEU A 66 -28.24 -34.23 18.71
N ARG A 67 -29.57 -34.51 18.78
CA ARG A 67 -30.29 -35.24 17.76
C ARG A 67 -30.93 -34.28 16.76
N TYR A 68 -30.81 -34.59 15.50
CA TYR A 68 -31.48 -33.87 14.42
C TYR A 68 -33.00 -33.95 14.55
N ARG A 69 -33.66 -32.82 14.69
CA ARG A 69 -35.13 -32.68 14.65
C ARG A 69 -35.60 -32.06 13.34
N PHE A 70 -34.72 -31.38 12.68
CA PHE A 70 -34.93 -30.79 11.35
C PHE A 70 -33.59 -30.77 10.59
N ALA A 71 -33.65 -31.07 9.29
CA ALA A 71 -32.58 -30.80 8.31
C ALA A 71 -33.24 -30.44 6.99
N ASN A 72 -32.69 -29.46 6.24
CA ASN A 72 -33.22 -29.06 4.95
C ASN A 72 -32.66 -29.93 3.81
N ALA A 73 -33.26 -29.81 2.62
CA ALA A 73 -32.88 -30.58 1.43
C ALA A 73 -31.43 -30.34 0.97
N HIS A 74 -30.80 -29.26 1.41
CA HIS A 74 -29.44 -28.93 1.00
C HIS A 74 -28.38 -29.92 1.53
N TYR A 75 -28.66 -30.67 2.59
CA TYR A 75 -27.81 -31.77 3.08
C TYR A 75 -27.61 -32.86 2.02
N ARG A 76 -28.65 -33.15 1.23
CA ARG A 76 -28.53 -34.10 0.11
C ARG A 76 -27.66 -33.54 -1.01
N ALA A 77 -27.83 -32.27 -1.34
CA ALA A 77 -27.04 -31.62 -2.39
C ALA A 77 -25.56 -31.52 -2.04
N GLN A 78 -25.24 -31.21 -0.79
CA GLN A 78 -23.87 -30.96 -0.36
C GLN A 78 -23.11 -32.24 0.02
N TRP A 79 -23.77 -33.21 0.69
CA TRP A 79 -23.11 -34.39 1.26
C TRP A 79 -23.77 -35.72 0.88
N GLY A 80 -24.81 -35.70 0.06
CA GLY A 80 -25.56 -36.93 -0.32
C GLY A 80 -26.38 -37.50 0.83
N LEU A 81 -26.58 -36.75 1.93
CA LEU A 81 -27.32 -37.21 3.10
C LEU A 81 -28.81 -36.86 2.96
N GLU A 82 -29.67 -37.88 2.99
CA GLU A 82 -31.12 -37.67 2.97
C GLU A 82 -31.56 -37.10 4.32
N PRO A 83 -32.23 -35.92 4.36
CA PRO A 83 -32.64 -35.28 5.61
C PRO A 83 -33.48 -36.20 6.51
N GLN A 84 -34.32 -37.09 5.90
CA GLN A 84 -35.17 -38.01 6.65
C GLN A 84 -34.36 -39.07 7.39
N ASP A 85 -33.20 -39.49 6.83
CA ASP A 85 -32.34 -40.49 7.46
C ASP A 85 -31.50 -39.93 8.61
N MET A 86 -31.44 -38.61 8.72
CA MET A 86 -30.74 -37.88 9.80
C MET A 86 -31.63 -37.69 11.00
N LEU A 87 -32.95 -37.61 10.85
CA LEU A 87 -33.89 -37.33 11.93
C LEU A 87 -33.79 -38.37 13.06
N GLY A 88 -33.67 -37.85 14.28
CA GLY A 88 -33.52 -38.67 15.49
C GLY A 88 -32.12 -39.20 15.77
N LYS A 89 -31.20 -39.13 14.81
CA LYS A 89 -29.79 -39.50 15.00
C LYS A 89 -28.99 -38.33 15.56
N THR A 90 -27.96 -38.65 16.31
CA THR A 90 -26.99 -37.63 16.78
C THR A 90 -26.02 -37.23 15.68
N VAL A 91 -25.32 -36.09 15.85
CA VAL A 91 -24.28 -35.66 14.92
C VAL A 91 -23.19 -36.72 14.75
N SER A 92 -22.81 -37.40 15.83
CA SER A 92 -21.82 -38.49 15.78
C SER A 92 -22.32 -39.75 15.07
N GLU A 93 -23.64 -40.06 15.12
CA GLU A 93 -24.24 -41.18 14.36
C GLU A 93 -24.33 -40.88 12.85
N VAL A 94 -24.45 -39.61 12.48
CA VAL A 94 -24.52 -39.17 11.05
C VAL A 94 -23.14 -39.03 10.43
N PHE A 95 -22.19 -38.39 11.11
CA PHE A 95 -20.88 -38.04 10.57
C PHE A 95 -19.73 -38.89 11.10
N GLY A 96 -20.00 -39.79 12.05
CA GLY A 96 -18.96 -40.66 12.63
C GLY A 96 -17.85 -39.90 13.34
N PRO A 97 -16.57 -40.34 13.18
CA PRO A 97 -15.42 -39.71 13.83
C PRO A 97 -15.18 -38.25 13.40
N ALA A 98 -15.64 -37.87 12.21
CA ALA A 98 -15.50 -36.51 11.69
C ALA A 98 -16.28 -35.47 12.54
N ALA A 99 -17.26 -35.89 13.30
CA ALA A 99 -18.03 -35.04 14.22
C ALA A 99 -17.24 -34.59 15.45
N GLY A 100 -16.16 -35.30 15.84
CA GLY A 100 -15.41 -35.05 17.05
C GLY A 100 -15.03 -33.58 17.30
N PRO A 101 -14.39 -32.90 16.33
CA PRO A 101 -14.01 -31.49 16.44
C PRO A 101 -15.20 -30.51 16.60
N TRP A 102 -16.42 -30.94 16.30
CA TRP A 102 -17.62 -30.07 16.35
C TRP A 102 -18.34 -30.13 17.70
N LEU A 103 -18.18 -31.23 18.42
CA LEU A 103 -18.94 -31.50 19.63
C LEU A 103 -18.77 -30.43 20.73
N GLU A 104 -17.62 -29.80 20.79
CA GLU A 104 -17.36 -28.74 21.77
C GLU A 104 -18.17 -27.48 21.46
N ASP A 105 -18.22 -27.09 20.16
CA ASP A 105 -19.00 -25.96 19.71
C ASP A 105 -20.52 -26.20 19.89
N LEU A 106 -20.98 -27.41 19.55
CA LEU A 106 -22.39 -27.81 19.74
C LEU A 106 -22.78 -27.78 21.22
N LYS A 107 -21.92 -28.25 22.10
CA LYS A 107 -22.14 -28.15 23.58
C LYS A 107 -22.15 -26.69 24.04
N SER A 108 -21.31 -25.84 23.45
CA SER A 108 -21.29 -24.41 23.75
C SER A 108 -22.58 -23.72 23.34
N ALA A 109 -23.17 -24.11 22.20
CA ALA A 109 -24.48 -23.63 21.78
C ALA A 109 -25.58 -24.07 22.75
N LEU A 110 -25.55 -25.33 23.24
CA LEU A 110 -26.48 -25.83 24.27
C LEU A 110 -26.31 -25.12 25.62
N ALA A 111 -25.13 -24.57 25.89
CA ALA A 111 -24.89 -23.71 27.06
C ALA A 111 -25.43 -22.26 26.87
N GLY A 112 -26.12 -21.98 25.77
CA GLY A 112 -26.71 -20.67 25.45
C GLY A 112 -25.78 -19.68 24.76
N ARG A 113 -24.61 -20.11 24.29
CA ARG A 113 -23.68 -19.24 23.53
C ARG A 113 -23.98 -19.30 22.05
N ARG A 114 -24.20 -18.14 21.44
CA ARG A 114 -24.22 -18.02 19.98
C ARG A 114 -22.78 -18.07 19.45
N LEU A 115 -22.54 -18.88 18.41
CA LEU A 115 -21.25 -19.03 17.77
C LEU A 115 -21.35 -18.66 16.28
N HIS A 116 -20.36 -17.96 15.79
CA HIS A 116 -20.22 -17.58 14.38
C HIS A 116 -18.75 -17.69 14.01
N TYR A 117 -18.40 -18.61 13.09
CA TYR A 117 -17.01 -18.87 12.74
C TYR A 117 -16.91 -19.58 11.38
N GLU A 118 -15.71 -19.46 10.77
CA GLU A 118 -15.36 -20.24 9.59
C GLU A 118 -14.71 -21.56 10.00
N ARG A 119 -15.02 -22.63 9.26
CA ARG A 119 -14.44 -23.95 9.49
C ARG A 119 -14.21 -24.69 8.19
N ASP A 120 -13.10 -25.43 8.18
CA ASP A 120 -12.71 -26.29 7.06
C ASP A 120 -13.24 -27.71 7.30
N PHE A 121 -13.79 -28.29 6.24
CA PHE A 121 -14.28 -29.66 6.20
C PHE A 121 -13.55 -30.44 5.13
N GLN A 122 -13.10 -31.65 5.46
CA GLN A 122 -12.54 -32.56 4.47
C GLN A 122 -13.69 -33.22 3.72
N GLY A 123 -13.98 -32.72 2.52
CA GLY A 123 -14.96 -33.29 1.63
C GLY A 123 -14.37 -34.33 0.66
N PRO A 124 -15.20 -35.02 -0.13
CA PRO A 124 -14.75 -35.99 -1.12
C PRO A 124 -13.87 -35.38 -2.23
N SER A 125 -14.05 -34.10 -2.53
CA SER A 125 -13.37 -33.37 -3.59
C SER A 125 -12.21 -32.49 -3.10
N GLY A 126 -11.91 -32.49 -1.78
CA GLY A 126 -10.90 -31.65 -1.15
C GLY A 126 -11.42 -30.95 0.10
N VAL A 127 -10.78 -29.86 0.46
CA VAL A 127 -11.19 -29.05 1.63
C VAL A 127 -12.28 -28.09 1.22
N ASP A 128 -13.45 -28.22 1.81
CA ASP A 128 -14.55 -27.26 1.73
C ASP A 128 -14.50 -26.29 2.91
N HIS A 129 -14.73 -25.01 2.65
CA HIS A 129 -14.79 -23.95 3.66
C HIS A 129 -16.23 -23.59 3.95
N PHE A 130 -16.61 -23.64 5.21
CA PHE A 130 -17.98 -23.29 5.65
C PHE A 130 -17.97 -22.13 6.63
N LEU A 131 -18.92 -21.23 6.45
CA LEU A 131 -19.30 -20.24 7.47
C LEU A 131 -20.42 -20.84 8.29
N VAL A 132 -20.17 -21.07 9.60
CA VAL A 132 -21.07 -21.77 10.51
C VAL A 132 -21.65 -20.80 11.53
N ASP A 133 -22.98 -20.81 11.67
CA ASP A 133 -23.70 -20.15 12.76
C ASP A 133 -24.43 -21.17 13.60
N LEU A 134 -24.22 -21.09 14.93
CA LEU A 134 -24.98 -21.86 15.92
C LEU A 134 -25.78 -20.87 16.79
N VAL A 135 -27.10 -20.95 16.70
CA VAL A 135 -28.01 -20.03 17.39
C VAL A 135 -28.85 -20.81 18.41
N PRO A 136 -28.63 -20.63 19.73
CA PRO A 136 -29.41 -21.30 20.77
C PRO A 136 -30.89 -20.96 20.68
N ASP A 137 -31.75 -21.98 20.85
CA ASP A 137 -33.18 -21.83 20.98
C ASP A 137 -33.51 -21.75 22.48
N VAL A 138 -33.76 -20.53 22.96
CA VAL A 138 -34.00 -20.22 24.36
C VAL A 138 -35.50 -20.06 24.60
N ALA A 139 -36.07 -20.97 25.40
CA ALA A 139 -37.46 -20.89 25.79
C ALA A 139 -37.74 -19.68 26.72
N PRO A 140 -39.00 -19.23 26.89
CA PRO A 140 -39.35 -18.11 27.76
C PRO A 140 -38.92 -18.25 29.22
N ASP A 141 -38.71 -19.50 29.70
CA ASP A 141 -38.24 -19.81 31.04
C ASP A 141 -36.71 -19.74 31.19
N GLY A 142 -36.00 -19.31 30.13
CA GLY A 142 -34.52 -19.20 30.08
C GLY A 142 -33.80 -20.52 29.82
N ARG A 143 -34.50 -21.62 29.58
CA ARG A 143 -33.88 -22.90 29.24
C ARG A 143 -33.59 -22.99 27.75
N VAL A 144 -32.42 -23.53 27.42
CA VAL A 144 -32.08 -23.84 26.02
C VAL A 144 -32.78 -25.14 25.63
N SER A 145 -33.67 -25.14 24.66
CA SER A 145 -34.39 -26.30 24.13
C SER A 145 -33.60 -27.08 23.08
N GLY A 146 -32.69 -26.42 22.41
CA GLY A 146 -31.85 -26.89 21.33
C GLY A 146 -31.12 -25.71 20.68
N PHE A 147 -30.70 -25.88 19.45
CA PHE A 147 -30.10 -24.78 18.65
C PHE A 147 -30.33 -24.98 17.17
N TYR A 148 -30.37 -23.87 16.47
CA TYR A 148 -30.32 -23.84 15.02
C TYR A 148 -28.88 -23.83 14.55
N LEU A 149 -28.56 -24.69 13.57
CA LEU A 149 -27.29 -24.71 12.85
C LEU A 149 -27.55 -24.22 11.45
N THR A 150 -26.77 -23.23 11.01
CA THR A 150 -26.65 -22.90 9.59
C THR A 150 -25.20 -23.00 9.15
N ALA A 151 -24.96 -23.57 7.98
CA ALA A 151 -23.62 -23.64 7.40
C ALA A 151 -23.66 -23.33 5.92
N MET A 152 -22.94 -22.27 5.53
CA MET A 152 -22.83 -21.82 4.14
C MET A 152 -21.49 -22.25 3.56
N ASN A 153 -21.50 -22.92 2.43
CA ASN A 153 -20.27 -23.23 1.70
C ASN A 153 -19.72 -21.93 1.07
N ILE A 154 -18.53 -21.53 1.50
CA ILE A 154 -17.81 -20.33 1.05
C ILE A 154 -16.55 -20.68 0.24
N THR A 155 -16.39 -21.93 -0.19
CA THR A 155 -15.20 -22.45 -0.87
C THR A 155 -14.91 -21.66 -2.16
N ASP A 156 -15.93 -21.44 -2.99
CA ASP A 156 -15.76 -20.69 -4.23
C ASP A 156 -15.34 -19.23 -3.99
N ARG A 157 -15.91 -18.60 -2.95
CA ARG A 157 -15.52 -17.26 -2.54
C ARG A 157 -14.06 -17.22 -2.13
N LYS A 158 -13.64 -18.12 -1.20
CA LYS A 158 -12.24 -18.19 -0.74
C LYS A 158 -11.25 -18.49 -1.86
N ASN A 159 -11.60 -19.45 -2.71
CA ASN A 159 -10.76 -19.77 -3.87
C ASN A 159 -10.62 -18.58 -4.83
N SER A 160 -11.68 -17.82 -5.03
CA SER A 160 -11.64 -16.61 -5.88
C SER A 160 -10.81 -15.50 -5.24
N GLU A 161 -10.94 -15.27 -3.94
CA GLU A 161 -10.12 -14.34 -3.16
C GLU A 161 -8.64 -14.73 -3.22
N GLN A 162 -8.32 -16.00 -2.96
CA GLN A 162 -6.93 -16.50 -3.02
C GLN A 162 -6.32 -16.38 -4.43
N ARG A 163 -7.10 -16.67 -5.48
CA ARG A 163 -6.64 -16.50 -6.87
C ARG A 163 -6.38 -15.03 -7.20
N ALA A 164 -7.26 -14.12 -6.75
CA ALA A 164 -7.09 -12.69 -6.94
C ALA A 164 -5.85 -12.16 -6.20
N GLU A 165 -5.64 -12.59 -4.94
CA GLU A 165 -4.44 -12.25 -4.17
C GLU A 165 -3.16 -12.79 -4.82
N ALA A 166 -3.16 -14.07 -5.24
CA ALA A 166 -2.01 -14.68 -5.91
C ALA A 166 -1.68 -13.96 -7.23
N ALA A 167 -2.69 -13.60 -8.03
CA ALA A 167 -2.50 -12.84 -9.25
C ALA A 167 -1.95 -11.42 -8.97
N SER A 168 -2.45 -10.75 -7.93
CA SER A 168 -1.95 -9.44 -7.50
C SER A 168 -0.49 -9.51 -7.04
N ARG A 169 -0.12 -10.55 -6.26
CA ARG A 169 1.26 -10.77 -5.83
C ARG A 169 2.19 -11.01 -7.02
N ALA A 170 1.81 -11.91 -7.92
CA ALA A 170 2.60 -12.21 -9.11
C ALA A 170 2.79 -10.97 -10.01
N LYS A 171 1.73 -10.14 -10.17
CA LYS A 171 1.82 -8.86 -10.90
C LYS A 171 2.84 -7.92 -10.25
N SER A 172 2.81 -7.78 -8.93
CA SER A 172 3.72 -6.88 -8.21
C SER A 172 5.17 -7.36 -8.26
N GLU A 173 5.42 -8.66 -8.11
CA GLU A 173 6.75 -9.26 -8.23
C GLU A 173 7.31 -9.12 -9.65
N PHE A 174 6.47 -9.35 -10.67
CA PHE A 174 6.86 -9.13 -12.06
C PHE A 174 7.28 -7.68 -12.31
N VAL A 175 6.49 -6.68 -11.86
CA VAL A 175 6.80 -5.26 -12.03
C VAL A 175 8.09 -4.89 -11.28
N ALA A 176 8.30 -5.41 -10.06
CA ALA A 176 9.52 -5.17 -9.29
C ALA A 176 10.76 -5.71 -10.02
N ASN A 177 10.72 -6.96 -10.49
CA ASN A 177 11.83 -7.58 -11.21
C ASN A 177 12.12 -6.85 -12.53
N MET A 178 11.07 -6.51 -13.31
CA MET A 178 11.24 -5.75 -14.55
C MET A 178 11.86 -4.38 -14.32
N SER A 179 11.53 -3.73 -13.20
CA SER A 179 12.15 -2.45 -12.86
C SER A 179 13.65 -2.59 -12.61
N HIS A 180 14.08 -3.61 -11.88
CA HIS A 180 15.52 -3.86 -11.68
C HIS A 180 16.23 -4.15 -13.00
N GLU A 181 15.63 -5.01 -13.85
CA GLU A 181 16.18 -5.37 -15.17
C GLU A 181 16.26 -4.18 -16.15
N ILE A 182 15.37 -3.19 -16.04
CA ILE A 182 15.40 -1.96 -16.86
C ILE A 182 16.32 -0.92 -16.23
N ARG A 183 16.37 -0.79 -14.91
CA ARG A 183 17.19 0.21 -14.21
C ARG A 183 18.67 0.02 -14.48
N THR A 184 19.16 -1.21 -14.42
CA THR A 184 20.60 -1.52 -14.62
C THR A 184 21.14 -1.02 -15.97
N PRO A 185 20.57 -1.39 -17.14
CA PRO A 185 21.06 -0.88 -18.42
C PRO A 185 20.83 0.63 -18.58
N MET A 186 19.76 1.19 -17.99
CA MET A 186 19.51 2.63 -18.07
C MET A 186 20.53 3.45 -17.31
N ASN A 187 20.89 3.03 -16.09
CA ASN A 187 21.95 3.67 -15.29
C ASN A 187 23.29 3.64 -16.04
N ALA A 188 23.56 2.55 -16.73
CA ALA A 188 24.74 2.43 -17.55
C ALA A 188 24.75 3.42 -18.72
N VAL A 189 23.62 3.56 -19.43
CA VAL A 189 23.47 4.55 -20.52
C VAL A 189 23.67 5.97 -19.98
N LEU A 190 23.08 6.30 -18.84
CA LEU A 190 23.22 7.60 -18.18
C LEU A 190 24.66 7.86 -17.73
N GLY A 191 25.32 6.84 -17.16
CA GLY A 191 26.72 6.94 -16.77
C GLY A 191 27.67 7.19 -17.95
N VAL A 192 27.47 6.47 -19.07
CA VAL A 192 28.24 6.72 -20.30
C VAL A 192 27.96 8.12 -20.87
N ALA A 193 26.71 8.57 -20.84
CA ALA A 193 26.35 9.91 -21.26
C ALA A 193 27.06 10.99 -20.41
N TYR A 194 27.09 10.79 -19.08
CA TYR A 194 27.83 11.67 -18.17
C TYR A 194 29.33 11.69 -18.46
N LEU A 195 29.96 10.52 -18.69
CA LEU A 195 31.38 10.47 -19.06
C LEU A 195 31.66 11.19 -20.38
N LEU A 196 30.75 11.07 -21.37
CA LEU A 196 30.87 11.77 -22.62
C LEU A 196 30.79 13.29 -22.47
N GLU A 197 29.92 13.81 -21.60
CA GLU A 197 29.81 15.25 -21.33
C GLU A 197 31.11 15.85 -20.81
N ASN A 198 31.92 15.07 -20.10
CA ASN A 198 33.22 15.47 -19.59
C ASN A 198 34.39 15.30 -20.58
N THR A 199 34.11 15.00 -21.87
CA THR A 199 35.09 14.97 -22.95
C THR A 199 34.96 16.20 -23.86
N PRO A 200 35.97 16.50 -24.68
CA PRO A 200 35.83 17.58 -25.69
C PRO A 200 34.75 17.22 -26.73
N LEU A 201 33.54 17.74 -26.54
CA LEU A 201 32.42 17.56 -27.47
C LEU A 201 32.16 18.82 -28.30
N THR A 202 31.73 18.62 -29.53
CA THR A 202 31.13 19.69 -30.33
C THR A 202 29.76 20.09 -29.74
N GLN A 203 29.28 21.29 -30.04
CA GLN A 203 27.99 21.78 -29.56
C GLN A 203 26.84 20.81 -29.90
N ALA A 204 26.79 20.29 -31.13
CA ALA A 204 25.78 19.31 -31.53
C ALA A 204 25.88 17.99 -30.72
N GLN A 205 27.10 17.53 -30.40
CA GLN A 205 27.28 16.34 -29.56
C GLN A 205 26.83 16.56 -28.11
N LYS A 206 27.09 17.75 -27.53
CA LYS A 206 26.59 18.13 -26.21
C LYS A 206 25.06 18.08 -26.15
N GLU A 207 24.39 18.62 -27.17
CA GLU A 207 22.94 18.59 -27.32
C GLU A 207 22.42 17.14 -27.39
N TYR A 208 23.07 16.27 -28.17
CA TYR A 208 22.66 14.85 -28.26
C TYR A 208 22.86 14.10 -26.96
N VAL A 209 23.98 14.30 -26.27
CA VAL A 209 24.25 13.67 -24.97
C VAL A 209 23.25 14.17 -23.90
N GLY A 210 22.96 15.48 -23.91
CA GLY A 210 21.94 16.07 -23.07
C GLY A 210 20.54 15.47 -23.31
N MET A 211 20.15 15.23 -24.58
CA MET A 211 18.91 14.56 -24.94
C MET A 211 18.86 13.10 -24.46
N ILE A 212 19.96 12.36 -24.60
CA ILE A 212 20.07 10.98 -24.10
C ILE A 212 19.88 10.96 -22.59
N ARG A 213 20.58 11.85 -21.85
CA ARG A 213 20.49 11.94 -20.41
C ARG A 213 19.07 12.29 -19.94
N SER A 214 18.46 13.32 -20.51
CA SER A 214 17.11 13.73 -20.14
C SER A 214 16.07 12.65 -20.44
N SER A 215 16.17 11.96 -21.57
CA SER A 215 15.27 10.86 -21.93
C SER A 215 15.45 9.65 -21.00
N GLY A 216 16.69 9.33 -20.63
CA GLY A 216 16.99 8.26 -19.69
C GLY A 216 16.46 8.53 -18.28
N GLN A 217 16.64 9.75 -17.79
CA GLN A 217 16.09 10.18 -16.49
C GLN A 217 14.57 10.16 -16.49
N MET A 218 13.94 10.63 -17.57
CA MET A 218 12.48 10.56 -17.72
C MET A 218 11.99 9.11 -17.66
N LEU A 219 12.65 8.17 -18.34
CA LEU A 219 12.27 6.76 -18.33
C LEU A 219 12.40 6.15 -16.94
N LEU A 220 13.45 6.47 -16.20
CA LEU A 220 13.62 6.03 -14.80
C LEU A 220 12.54 6.62 -13.89
N GLY A 221 12.13 7.87 -14.09
CA GLY A 221 11.01 8.49 -13.39
C GLY A 221 9.69 7.72 -13.61
N VAL A 222 9.36 7.43 -14.88
CA VAL A 222 8.19 6.62 -15.26
C VAL A 222 8.23 5.25 -14.59
N LEU A 223 9.38 4.60 -14.59
CA LEU A 223 9.58 3.28 -14.01
C LEU A 223 9.35 3.29 -12.49
N ASN A 224 9.86 4.30 -11.81
CA ASN A 224 9.66 4.47 -10.36
C ASN A 224 8.18 4.76 -10.03
N ASP A 225 7.48 5.57 -10.84
CA ASP A 225 6.05 5.83 -10.70
C ASP A 225 5.23 4.53 -10.82
N VAL A 226 5.56 3.67 -11.81
CA VAL A 226 4.88 2.37 -12.00
C VAL A 226 5.14 1.44 -10.82
N LEU A 227 6.37 1.43 -10.29
CA LEU A 227 6.73 0.65 -9.10
C LEU A 227 5.98 1.13 -7.86
N ASP A 228 5.98 2.43 -7.58
CA ASP A 228 5.30 3.00 -6.43
C ASP A 228 3.80 2.72 -6.52
N PHE A 229 3.19 2.92 -7.69
CA PHE A 229 1.78 2.59 -7.92
C PHE A 229 1.50 1.10 -7.66
N SER A 230 2.35 0.20 -8.16
CA SER A 230 2.19 -1.26 -7.96
C SER A 230 2.35 -1.67 -6.49
N LYS A 231 3.30 -1.08 -5.75
CA LYS A 231 3.48 -1.32 -4.31
C LYS A 231 2.29 -0.85 -3.49
N ILE A 232 1.74 0.33 -3.83
CA ILE A 232 0.56 0.89 -3.15
C ILE A 232 -0.68 0.04 -3.44
N GLU A 233 -0.92 -0.35 -4.72
CA GLU A 233 -2.06 -1.19 -5.12
C GLU A 233 -2.06 -2.54 -4.39
N ALA A 234 -0.87 -3.12 -4.16
CA ALA A 234 -0.70 -4.38 -3.44
C ALA A 234 -0.73 -4.23 -1.91
N GLY A 235 -0.87 -3.02 -1.36
CA GLY A 235 -0.80 -2.76 0.08
C GLY A 235 0.56 -3.06 0.71
N ARG A 236 1.64 -3.04 -0.09
CA ARG A 236 3.02 -3.35 0.33
C ARG A 236 3.88 -2.10 0.59
N MET A 237 3.33 -0.91 0.41
CA MET A 237 4.05 0.31 0.72
C MET A 237 3.93 0.59 2.21
N GLU A 238 5.05 0.60 2.89
CA GLU A 238 5.15 0.95 4.29
C GLU A 238 5.60 2.41 4.42
N LEU A 239 5.05 3.12 5.39
CA LEU A 239 5.48 4.47 5.76
C LEU A 239 6.62 4.35 6.77
N ALA A 240 7.59 5.26 6.66
CA ALA A 240 8.71 5.39 7.59
C ALA A 240 8.57 6.70 8.39
N PRO A 241 7.70 6.78 9.40
CA PRO A 241 7.51 8.00 10.18
C PRO A 241 8.75 8.27 11.05
N GLN A 242 9.40 9.40 10.82
CA GLN A 242 10.58 9.86 11.55
C GLN A 242 10.43 11.35 11.91
N PRO A 243 11.13 11.86 12.94
CA PRO A 243 11.24 13.29 13.17
C PRO A 243 11.97 13.98 12.02
N PHE A 244 11.42 15.07 11.49
CA PHE A 244 12.03 15.87 10.43
C PHE A 244 11.71 17.35 10.56
N LEU A 245 12.55 18.21 9.99
CA LEU A 245 12.33 19.65 9.90
C LEU A 245 11.49 19.96 8.65
N LEU A 246 10.28 20.51 8.84
CA LEU A 246 9.43 20.91 7.73
C LEU A 246 10.15 21.90 6.79
N ARG A 247 10.94 22.80 7.36
CA ARG A 247 11.70 23.80 6.60
C ARG A 247 12.65 23.15 5.58
N GLU A 248 13.32 22.04 5.92
CA GLU A 248 14.21 21.35 4.98
C GLU A 248 13.46 20.79 3.79
N VAL A 249 12.25 20.24 4.00
CA VAL A 249 11.38 19.76 2.91
C VAL A 249 10.99 20.92 1.99
N LEU A 250 10.63 22.08 2.56
CA LEU A 250 10.22 23.25 1.78
C LEU A 250 11.41 23.92 1.08
N ASP A 251 12.57 24.01 1.73
CA ASP A 251 13.81 24.54 1.12
C ASP A 251 14.27 23.63 -0.04
N SER A 252 14.21 22.31 0.14
CA SER A 252 14.51 21.34 -0.93
C SER A 252 13.53 21.50 -2.11
N LEU A 253 12.23 21.63 -1.85
CA LEU A 253 11.21 21.89 -2.87
C LEU A 253 11.51 23.18 -3.63
N SER A 254 11.88 24.25 -2.90
CA SER A 254 12.24 25.54 -3.48
C SER A 254 13.47 25.43 -4.40
N ASN A 255 14.53 24.78 -3.92
CA ASN A 255 15.78 24.61 -4.67
C ASN A 255 15.53 23.84 -6.00
N VAL A 256 14.74 22.76 -5.95
CA VAL A 256 14.44 21.95 -7.12
C VAL A 256 13.55 22.69 -8.12
N MET A 257 12.56 23.47 -7.65
CA MET A 257 11.55 24.08 -8.51
C MET A 257 11.87 25.50 -8.97
N SER A 258 12.84 26.17 -8.34
CA SER A 258 13.21 27.55 -8.71
C SER A 258 13.78 27.65 -10.12
N LEU A 259 14.66 26.72 -10.52
CA LEU A 259 15.26 26.75 -11.83
C LEU A 259 14.24 26.56 -12.97
N PRO A 260 13.36 25.54 -12.94
CA PRO A 260 12.29 25.37 -13.92
C PRO A 260 11.31 26.54 -13.96
N ALA A 261 10.94 27.10 -12.80
CA ALA A 261 10.03 28.23 -12.72
C ALA A 261 10.66 29.49 -13.35
N ASN A 262 11.92 29.80 -13.00
CA ASN A 262 12.66 30.93 -13.54
C ASN A 262 12.87 30.83 -15.05
N ALA A 263 13.20 29.64 -15.55
CA ALA A 263 13.37 29.39 -16.98
C ALA A 263 12.08 29.68 -17.79
N ARG A 264 10.92 29.59 -17.15
CA ARG A 264 9.61 29.92 -17.75
C ARG A 264 9.10 31.31 -17.38
N GLY A 265 9.84 32.10 -16.60
CA GLY A 265 9.40 33.40 -16.12
C GLY A 265 8.22 33.35 -15.15
N ILE A 266 8.08 32.26 -14.39
CA ILE A 266 6.99 32.03 -13.42
C ILE A 266 7.52 32.36 -12.02
N SER A 267 6.77 33.15 -11.23
CA SER A 267 7.09 33.38 -9.82
C SER A 267 6.73 32.17 -8.99
N LEU A 268 7.64 31.74 -8.08
CA LEU A 268 7.41 30.68 -7.12
C LEU A 268 7.52 31.24 -5.71
N ALA A 269 6.45 31.10 -4.90
CA ALA A 269 6.41 31.47 -3.49
C ALA A 269 6.09 30.24 -2.63
N ILE A 270 6.89 30.00 -1.58
CA ILE A 270 6.71 28.89 -0.66
C ILE A 270 6.75 29.44 0.75
N ASP A 271 5.63 29.36 1.47
CA ASP A 271 5.48 29.92 2.81
C ASP A 271 4.81 28.92 3.76
N ALA A 272 5.20 28.96 5.03
CA ALA A 272 4.51 28.26 6.11
C ALA A 272 4.11 29.27 7.18
N ASP A 273 2.91 29.11 7.74
CA ASP A 273 2.43 29.99 8.80
C ASP A 273 3.25 29.78 10.08
N ASP A 274 3.45 30.84 10.88
CA ASP A 274 4.27 30.84 12.11
C ASP A 274 3.76 29.86 13.20
N GLU A 275 2.47 29.44 13.12
CA GLU A 275 1.86 28.50 14.05
C GLU A 275 2.21 27.03 13.76
N VAL A 276 2.84 26.74 12.61
CA VAL A 276 3.22 25.38 12.22
C VAL A 276 4.47 24.95 12.98
N PRO A 277 4.46 23.81 13.71
CA PRO A 277 5.64 23.32 14.40
C PRO A 277 6.82 23.07 13.46
N ALA A 278 8.02 23.44 13.90
CA ALA A 278 9.23 23.29 13.11
C ALA A 278 9.62 21.81 12.92
N VAL A 279 9.45 20.98 13.98
CA VAL A 279 9.77 19.55 13.97
C VAL A 279 8.48 18.74 13.94
N LEU A 280 8.35 17.91 12.94
CA LEU A 280 7.20 17.03 12.72
C LEU A 280 7.64 15.56 12.76
N VAL A 281 6.74 14.65 13.14
CA VAL A 281 6.95 13.21 13.01
C VAL A 281 6.08 12.67 11.89
N GLY A 282 6.72 12.14 10.84
CA GLY A 282 6.03 11.63 9.65
C GLY A 282 7.02 11.18 8.58
N ASP A 283 6.53 10.81 7.42
CA ASP A 283 7.36 10.41 6.28
C ASP A 283 7.67 11.63 5.39
N ALA A 284 8.84 12.25 5.65
CA ALA A 284 9.30 13.44 4.93
C ALA A 284 9.48 13.18 3.44
N MET A 285 9.95 11.97 3.05
CA MET A 285 10.20 11.62 1.65
C MET A 285 8.88 11.55 0.87
N ARG A 286 7.84 10.95 1.45
CA ARG A 286 6.52 10.86 0.81
C ARG A 286 5.83 12.22 0.75
N LEU A 287 5.97 13.05 1.79
CA LEU A 287 5.52 14.43 1.75
C LEU A 287 6.19 15.20 0.61
N GLN A 288 7.51 15.11 0.49
CA GLN A 288 8.28 15.75 -0.57
C GLN A 288 7.84 15.26 -1.97
N GLN A 289 7.62 13.95 -2.14
CA GLN A 289 7.12 13.36 -3.39
C GLN A 289 5.75 13.95 -3.79
N ILE A 290 4.82 14.09 -2.84
CA ILE A 290 3.52 14.72 -3.09
C ILE A 290 3.70 16.17 -3.54
N LEU A 291 4.49 16.97 -2.79
CA LEU A 291 4.68 18.38 -3.07
C LEU A 291 5.39 18.63 -4.41
N LEU A 292 6.45 17.86 -4.71
CA LEU A 292 7.16 17.95 -6.00
C LEU A 292 6.23 17.65 -7.18
N ASN A 293 5.36 16.65 -7.04
CA ASN A 293 4.40 16.30 -8.09
C ASN A 293 3.37 17.42 -8.31
N LEU A 294 2.81 17.97 -7.24
CA LEU A 294 1.82 19.05 -7.34
C LEU A 294 2.42 20.34 -7.86
N VAL A 295 3.58 20.77 -7.33
CA VAL A 295 4.27 21.99 -7.74
C VAL A 295 4.84 21.84 -9.17
N GLY A 296 5.39 20.68 -9.51
CA GLY A 296 5.84 20.39 -10.87
C GLY A 296 4.72 20.50 -11.90
N ASN A 297 3.54 19.97 -11.59
CA ASN A 297 2.35 20.14 -12.42
C ASN A 297 1.92 21.62 -12.49
N ALA A 298 1.92 22.34 -11.39
CA ALA A 298 1.59 23.76 -11.34
C ALA A 298 2.53 24.60 -12.23
N VAL A 299 3.84 24.41 -12.15
CA VAL A 299 4.84 25.08 -12.99
C VAL A 299 4.68 24.67 -14.48
N LYS A 300 4.37 23.39 -14.73
CA LYS A 300 4.20 22.85 -16.09
C LYS A 300 2.99 23.48 -16.81
N PHE A 301 1.87 23.67 -16.12
CA PHE A 301 0.61 24.14 -16.71
C PHE A 301 0.38 25.65 -16.55
N THR A 302 1.33 26.38 -15.97
CA THR A 302 1.32 27.83 -15.90
C THR A 302 2.19 28.41 -17.03
N GLU A 303 1.63 29.21 -17.91
CA GLU A 303 2.38 29.90 -18.97
C GLU A 303 2.86 31.29 -18.53
N ARG A 304 2.07 31.98 -17.70
CA ARG A 304 2.39 33.30 -17.15
C ARG A 304 1.78 33.45 -15.76
N GLY A 305 2.46 34.16 -14.87
CA GLY A 305 1.99 34.44 -13.53
C GLY A 305 2.82 33.73 -12.47
N GLY A 306 2.19 32.95 -11.59
CA GLY A 306 2.89 32.36 -10.45
C GLY A 306 2.29 31.09 -9.89
N VAL A 307 3.12 30.40 -9.13
CA VAL A 307 2.78 29.24 -8.31
C VAL A 307 3.06 29.59 -6.86
N SER A 308 2.15 29.26 -5.96
CA SER A 308 2.32 29.44 -4.52
C SER A 308 2.03 28.16 -3.75
N VAL A 309 2.88 27.88 -2.76
CA VAL A 309 2.68 26.81 -1.78
C VAL A 309 2.51 27.46 -0.41
N ARG A 310 1.43 27.16 0.27
CA ARG A 310 1.17 27.61 1.63
C ARG A 310 0.90 26.43 2.54
N VAL A 311 1.58 26.43 3.69
CA VAL A 311 1.38 25.43 4.75
C VAL A 311 0.72 26.09 5.95
N MET A 312 -0.40 25.53 6.40
CA MET A 312 -1.18 26.08 7.52
C MET A 312 -1.55 24.96 8.50
N LEU A 313 -1.70 25.34 9.75
CA LEU A 313 -2.29 24.47 10.76
C LEU A 313 -3.81 24.37 10.50
N GLU A 314 -4.35 23.16 10.40
CA GLU A 314 -5.78 22.95 10.31
C GLU A 314 -6.37 22.89 11.74
N PRO A 315 -7.44 23.69 12.04
CA PRO A 315 -8.09 23.59 13.34
C PRO A 315 -8.63 22.17 13.55
N ALA A 316 -7.97 21.37 14.39
CA ALA A 316 -8.42 20.02 14.72
C ALA A 316 -9.47 20.06 15.83
N ALA A 317 -10.49 19.19 15.75
CA ALA A 317 -11.28 18.83 16.92
C ALA A 317 -10.32 18.15 17.94
N ALA A 318 -10.42 18.49 19.20
CA ALA A 318 -9.44 18.27 20.28
C ALA A 318 -8.93 16.82 20.51
N GLU A 319 -9.34 15.85 19.72
CA GLU A 319 -8.96 14.43 19.85
C GLU A 319 -8.14 13.85 18.65
N GLN A 320 -7.85 14.64 17.60
CA GLN A 320 -7.33 14.09 16.32
C GLN A 320 -5.86 14.40 16.00
N GLY A 321 -5.06 14.91 16.94
CA GLY A 321 -3.65 15.22 16.68
C GLY A 321 -3.43 16.44 15.77
N LEU A 322 -2.17 16.73 15.43
CA LEU A 322 -1.80 17.83 14.55
C LEU A 322 -2.13 17.49 13.10
N ARG A 323 -2.88 18.37 12.42
CA ARG A 323 -3.14 18.26 10.97
C ARG A 323 -2.62 19.50 10.26
N LEU A 324 -1.85 19.30 9.21
CA LEU A 324 -1.36 20.38 8.36
C LEU A 324 -2.06 20.36 7.00
N ARG A 325 -2.38 21.57 6.53
CA ARG A 325 -2.95 21.81 5.21
C ARG A 325 -1.89 22.42 4.32
N PHE A 326 -1.57 21.72 3.23
CA PHE A 326 -0.70 22.16 2.15
C PHE A 326 -1.56 22.61 0.99
N THR A 327 -1.48 23.89 0.61
CA THR A 327 -2.23 24.45 -0.51
C THR A 327 -1.25 24.82 -1.62
N VAL A 328 -1.37 24.17 -2.77
CA VAL A 328 -0.61 24.49 -3.98
C VAL A 328 -1.54 25.15 -4.96
N ARG A 329 -1.28 26.44 -5.27
CA ARG A 329 -2.10 27.24 -6.17
C ARG A 329 -1.30 27.71 -7.35
N ASP A 330 -1.85 27.58 -8.56
CA ASP A 330 -1.30 28.07 -9.81
C ASP A 330 -2.25 29.05 -10.49
N SER A 331 -1.71 29.89 -11.37
CA SER A 331 -2.45 30.79 -12.24
C SER A 331 -2.49 30.30 -13.69
N GLY A 332 -2.45 28.98 -13.90
CA GLY A 332 -2.36 28.35 -15.20
C GLY A 332 -3.67 28.23 -15.97
N ILE A 333 -3.73 27.30 -16.89
CA ILE A 333 -4.86 27.09 -17.80
C ILE A 333 -6.16 26.66 -17.08
N GLY A 334 -6.07 26.12 -15.89
CA GLY A 334 -7.21 25.57 -15.16
C GLY A 334 -7.82 24.34 -15.82
N MET A 335 -8.92 23.83 -15.21
CA MET A 335 -9.60 22.59 -15.62
C MET A 335 -11.11 22.73 -15.50
N ASP A 336 -11.85 22.10 -16.41
CA ASP A 336 -13.29 21.95 -16.31
C ASP A 336 -13.70 20.85 -15.30
N LEU A 337 -15.01 20.72 -15.03
CA LEU A 337 -15.54 19.76 -14.05
C LEU A 337 -15.33 18.29 -14.48
N GLU A 338 -15.36 18.01 -15.77
CA GLU A 338 -15.14 16.66 -16.28
C GLU A 338 -13.70 16.24 -16.10
N GLN A 339 -12.75 17.12 -16.42
CA GLN A 339 -11.31 16.91 -16.19
C GLN A 339 -11.01 16.73 -14.69
N GLN A 340 -11.57 17.57 -13.82
CA GLN A 340 -11.42 17.45 -12.37
C GLN A 340 -11.89 16.09 -11.84
N SER A 341 -13.02 15.57 -12.34
CA SER A 341 -13.58 14.29 -11.88
C SER A 341 -12.70 13.09 -12.18
N ARG A 342 -11.87 13.16 -13.23
CA ARG A 342 -10.98 12.08 -13.71
C ARG A 342 -9.52 12.28 -13.31
N LEU A 343 -9.20 13.39 -12.68
CA LEU A 343 -7.83 13.86 -12.47
C LEU A 343 -6.94 12.87 -11.69
N PHE A 344 -7.52 12.19 -10.71
CA PHE A 344 -6.83 11.24 -9.85
C PHE A 344 -6.90 9.77 -10.34
N SER A 345 -7.45 9.55 -11.54
CA SER A 345 -7.51 8.21 -12.13
C SER A 345 -6.16 7.86 -12.77
N ALA A 346 -5.66 6.66 -12.50
CA ALA A 346 -4.41 6.20 -13.08
C ALA A 346 -4.46 6.15 -14.62
N PHE A 347 -3.35 6.51 -15.28
CA PHE A 347 -3.20 6.54 -16.73
C PHE A 347 -4.16 7.48 -17.48
N ASN A 348 -4.84 8.38 -16.76
CA ASN A 348 -5.75 9.34 -17.39
C ASN A 348 -5.01 10.65 -17.67
N GLN A 349 -5.09 11.13 -18.89
CA GLN A 349 -4.51 12.40 -19.35
C GLN A 349 -5.63 13.24 -19.94
N ALA A 350 -5.68 14.52 -19.57
CA ALA A 350 -6.83 15.39 -19.84
C ALA A 350 -7.15 15.58 -21.34
N ASP A 351 -6.18 15.43 -22.27
CA ASP A 351 -6.40 15.54 -23.71
C ASP A 351 -5.22 15.02 -24.55
N ALA A 352 -5.51 14.37 -25.70
CA ALA A 352 -4.51 13.93 -26.69
C ALA A 352 -3.75 15.10 -27.36
N SER A 353 -4.26 16.33 -27.26
CA SER A 353 -3.62 17.54 -27.78
C SER A 353 -2.59 18.12 -26.81
N THR A 354 -2.82 18.03 -25.50
CA THR A 354 -1.89 18.45 -24.45
C THR A 354 -0.73 17.47 -24.29
N THR A 355 -0.93 16.19 -24.62
CA THR A 355 0.11 15.14 -24.57
C THR A 355 1.29 15.42 -25.50
N ARG A 356 1.05 16.01 -26.69
CA ARG A 356 2.09 16.39 -27.65
C ARG A 356 2.92 17.60 -27.19
N ARG A 357 2.39 18.41 -26.28
CA ARG A 357 3.03 19.66 -25.84
C ARG A 357 3.67 19.58 -24.46
N PHE A 358 3.21 18.68 -23.59
CA PHE A 358 3.61 18.69 -22.17
C PHE A 358 3.94 17.32 -21.56
N GLY A 359 3.93 16.18 -22.28
CA GLY A 359 4.32 14.84 -21.83
C GLY A 359 3.94 14.47 -20.37
N GLY A 360 3.85 13.19 -20.03
CA GLY A 360 3.63 12.76 -18.64
C GLY A 360 3.11 11.32 -18.58
N THR A 361 3.23 10.63 -17.46
CA THR A 361 2.79 9.24 -17.24
C THR A 361 1.29 9.12 -16.98
N GLY A 362 0.65 10.19 -16.49
CA GLY A 362 -0.71 10.15 -15.95
C GLY A 362 -0.82 9.37 -14.62
N LEU A 363 0.31 9.04 -14.01
CA LEU A 363 0.35 8.32 -12.72
C LEU A 363 0.55 9.26 -11.53
N GLY A 364 1.24 10.38 -11.72
CA GLY A 364 1.69 11.22 -10.63
C GLY A 364 0.59 11.67 -9.67
N LEU A 365 -0.54 12.18 -10.18
CA LEU A 365 -1.67 12.60 -9.32
C LEU A 365 -2.39 11.41 -8.67
N ALA A 366 -2.47 10.27 -9.34
CA ALA A 366 -3.00 9.04 -8.75
C ALA A 366 -2.11 8.56 -7.60
N ILE A 367 -0.79 8.65 -7.75
CA ILE A 367 0.19 8.36 -6.68
C ILE A 367 0.03 9.36 -5.53
N CYS A 368 -0.09 10.67 -5.80
CA CYS A 368 -0.34 11.67 -4.76
C CYS A 368 -1.56 11.33 -3.92
N ARG A 369 -2.68 11.00 -4.56
CA ARG A 369 -3.91 10.61 -3.84
C ARG A 369 -3.69 9.39 -2.96
N ARG A 370 -3.07 8.34 -3.50
CA ARG A 370 -2.81 7.11 -2.77
C ARG A 370 -1.84 7.29 -1.60
N LEU A 371 -0.77 8.07 -1.80
CA LEU A 371 0.16 8.42 -0.72
C LEU A 371 -0.55 9.22 0.38
N THR A 372 -1.37 10.20 -0.01
CA THR A 372 -2.16 10.99 0.93
C THR A 372 -3.12 10.11 1.74
N GLU A 373 -3.84 9.19 1.08
CA GLU A 373 -4.72 8.21 1.74
C GLU A 373 -3.92 7.29 2.69
N LEU A 374 -2.76 6.79 2.26
CA LEU A 374 -1.89 5.93 3.07
C LEU A 374 -1.37 6.67 4.32
N MET A 375 -1.04 7.96 4.18
CA MET A 375 -0.64 8.83 5.29
C MET A 375 -1.81 9.27 6.19
N GLY A 376 -3.04 8.80 5.94
CA GLY A 376 -4.22 9.12 6.75
C GLY A 376 -4.81 10.52 6.48
N GLY A 377 -4.49 11.11 5.34
CA GLY A 377 -4.94 12.43 4.90
C GLY A 377 -5.98 12.41 3.79
N ASP A 378 -6.22 13.59 3.22
CA ASP A 378 -7.11 13.80 2.09
C ASP A 378 -6.52 14.80 1.09
N ILE A 379 -6.83 14.62 -0.21
CA ILE A 379 -6.44 15.53 -1.29
C ILE A 379 -7.66 15.97 -2.08
N SER A 380 -7.78 17.25 -2.31
CA SER A 380 -8.85 17.85 -3.11
C SER A 380 -8.33 18.88 -4.10
N VAL A 381 -9.13 19.20 -5.11
CA VAL A 381 -8.80 20.19 -6.13
C VAL A 381 -9.98 21.13 -6.38
N ARG A 382 -9.68 22.39 -6.61
CA ARG A 382 -10.59 23.41 -7.13
C ARG A 382 -9.92 24.07 -8.32
N SER A 383 -10.59 24.11 -9.44
CA SER A 383 -10.05 24.70 -10.66
C SER A 383 -11.14 25.36 -11.50
N THR A 384 -10.75 26.38 -12.24
CA THR A 384 -11.62 27.05 -13.18
C THR A 384 -10.83 27.30 -14.47
N PRO A 385 -11.35 26.95 -15.65
CA PRO A 385 -10.68 27.20 -16.90
C PRO A 385 -10.25 28.67 -17.05
N GLY A 386 -8.96 28.89 -17.36
CA GLY A 386 -8.36 30.21 -17.53
C GLY A 386 -8.03 30.96 -16.23
N ALA A 387 -8.36 30.43 -15.05
CA ALA A 387 -8.09 31.07 -13.76
C ALA A 387 -7.10 30.29 -12.87
N GLY A 388 -6.65 29.12 -13.33
CA GLY A 388 -5.71 28.27 -12.62
C GLY A 388 -6.36 27.19 -11.74
N SER A 389 -5.54 26.53 -10.93
CA SER A 389 -5.97 25.46 -10.05
C SER A 389 -5.46 25.64 -8.63
N GLU A 390 -6.17 25.08 -7.68
CA GLU A 390 -5.81 25.02 -6.27
C GLU A 390 -5.93 23.57 -5.80
N PHE A 391 -4.81 22.96 -5.46
CA PHE A 391 -4.74 21.64 -4.84
C PHE A 391 -4.57 21.81 -3.34
N VAL A 392 -5.35 21.10 -2.57
CA VAL A 392 -5.30 21.10 -1.11
C VAL A 392 -5.05 19.67 -0.63
N VAL A 393 -3.95 19.50 0.11
CA VAL A 393 -3.59 18.24 0.76
C VAL A 393 -3.63 18.46 2.27
N THR A 394 -4.35 17.63 2.99
CA THR A 394 -4.40 17.67 4.46
C THR A 394 -3.83 16.37 5.01
N LEU A 395 -2.79 16.47 5.84
CA LEU A 395 -2.08 15.32 6.40
C LEU A 395 -1.99 15.42 7.92
N PRO A 396 -2.16 14.29 8.64
CA PRO A 396 -1.85 14.22 10.07
C PRO A 396 -0.34 14.04 10.28
N PHE A 397 0.21 14.69 11.32
CA PHE A 397 1.59 14.53 11.75
C PHE A 397 1.66 14.39 13.27
N GLY A 398 2.72 13.71 13.76
CA GLY A 398 3.12 13.81 15.14
C GLY A 398 3.92 15.09 15.39
N VAL A 399 4.03 15.48 16.64
CA VAL A 399 4.92 16.56 17.09
C VAL A 399 6.04 15.91 17.88
N ALA A 400 7.28 16.26 17.59
CA ALA A 400 8.43 15.87 18.40
C ALA A 400 8.85 17.04 19.30
N ASP A 401 9.44 16.74 20.46
CA ASP A 401 10.09 17.75 21.28
C ASP A 401 11.31 18.33 20.52
N GLU A 402 11.55 19.64 20.66
CA GLU A 402 12.64 20.33 19.93
C GLU A 402 14.06 19.78 20.26
N ASP A 403 14.21 19.03 21.34
CA ASP A 403 15.48 18.42 21.77
C ASP A 403 15.76 17.02 21.14
N VAL A 404 14.87 16.50 20.28
CA VAL A 404 15.10 15.22 19.61
C VAL A 404 16.13 15.42 18.51
N PRO A 405 17.22 14.63 18.46
CA PRO A 405 18.17 14.68 17.35
C PRO A 405 17.42 14.40 16.04
N VAL A 406 17.29 15.39 15.18
CA VAL A 406 16.76 15.21 13.84
C VAL A 406 17.89 14.67 13.01
N GLU A 407 17.84 13.38 12.69
CA GLU A 407 18.72 12.84 11.66
C GLU A 407 18.32 13.51 10.34
N HIS A 408 19.26 14.21 9.72
CA HIS A 408 19.05 14.85 8.43
C HIS A 408 18.88 13.78 7.37
N PRO A 409 17.68 13.42 6.95
CA PRO A 409 17.54 12.50 5.84
C PRO A 409 18.08 13.20 4.60
N ALA A 410 18.81 12.48 3.77
CA ALA A 410 19.28 12.97 2.47
C ALA A 410 18.09 13.22 1.54
N LEU A 411 17.31 14.27 1.83
CA LEU A 411 16.08 14.66 1.12
C LEU A 411 16.34 15.12 -0.33
N GLN A 412 17.62 15.29 -0.72
CA GLN A 412 17.97 15.97 -1.96
C GLN A 412 17.98 15.09 -3.20
N THR A 413 17.97 13.75 -3.11
CA THR A 413 18.41 12.94 -4.25
C THR A 413 17.36 12.12 -4.97
N ALA A 414 16.35 11.58 -4.30
CA ALA A 414 15.41 10.65 -4.95
C ALA A 414 14.31 11.37 -5.78
N ALA A 415 13.93 12.58 -5.36
CA ALA A 415 12.84 13.31 -6.00
C ALA A 415 13.29 14.21 -7.16
N ALA A 416 14.54 14.69 -7.15
CA ALA A 416 15.07 15.58 -8.18
C ALA A 416 15.36 14.87 -9.52
N GLN A 417 15.60 13.57 -9.50
CA GLN A 417 16.11 12.83 -10.67
C GLN A 417 15.07 12.44 -11.72
N GLY A 418 13.78 12.46 -11.42
CA GLY A 418 12.74 12.03 -12.36
C GLY A 418 11.88 13.14 -12.97
N TRP A 419 11.85 14.35 -12.38
CA TRP A 419 10.82 15.35 -12.69
C TRP A 419 11.29 16.57 -13.47
N LEU A 420 12.60 16.84 -13.53
CA LEU A 420 13.14 18.13 -13.96
C LEU A 420 13.35 18.31 -15.46
N MET A 421 13.25 17.28 -16.29
CA MET A 421 13.66 17.36 -17.69
C MET A 421 12.57 16.98 -18.69
N SER A 422 11.45 17.71 -18.69
CA SER A 422 10.60 17.81 -19.89
C SER A 422 10.63 19.25 -20.38
N GLU A 423 11.41 19.48 -21.44
CA GLU A 423 11.44 20.68 -22.29
C GLU A 423 11.89 21.99 -21.62
N THR A 424 13.20 22.21 -21.64
CA THR A 424 13.72 23.57 -21.81
C THR A 424 13.74 23.88 -23.31
N PRO A 425 12.97 24.86 -23.81
CA PRO A 425 13.23 25.39 -25.14
C PRO A 425 14.64 25.98 -25.13
N ALA A 426 15.43 25.64 -26.12
CA ALA A 426 16.74 26.24 -26.32
C ALA A 426 16.59 27.77 -26.39
N LEU A 427 16.94 28.47 -25.31
CA LEU A 427 17.18 29.89 -25.34
C LEU A 427 18.53 30.09 -26.06
N GLN A 428 18.42 30.57 -27.28
CA GLN A 428 19.55 31.16 -28.00
C GLN A 428 20.00 32.43 -27.28
N ASP A 429 21.35 32.60 -27.19
CA ASP A 429 22.08 33.84 -26.94
C ASP A 429 22.28 34.26 -25.45
N ALA A 430 23.15 33.54 -24.75
CA ALA A 430 24.27 34.13 -24.01
C ALA A 430 25.44 33.12 -24.04
N PRO A 431 26.70 33.52 -24.27
CA PRO A 431 27.81 32.61 -24.14
C PRO A 431 27.89 32.15 -22.69
N PRO A 432 27.92 30.81 -22.45
CA PRO A 432 28.08 30.32 -21.08
C PRO A 432 29.42 30.81 -20.58
N GLU A 433 29.42 31.48 -19.41
CA GLU A 433 30.64 31.56 -18.61
C GLU A 433 31.10 30.10 -18.38
N PRO A 434 32.41 29.84 -18.49
CA PRO A 434 32.92 28.50 -18.25
C PRO A 434 32.53 28.12 -16.81
N GLU A 435 31.66 27.09 -16.66
CA GLU A 435 31.43 26.46 -15.37
C GLU A 435 32.81 26.12 -14.79
N PRO A 436 33.07 26.43 -13.50
CA PRO A 436 34.34 26.09 -12.89
C PRO A 436 34.51 24.59 -13.02
N ALA A 437 35.55 24.17 -13.74
CA ALA A 437 35.98 22.78 -13.82
C ALA A 437 35.95 22.26 -12.36
N LEU A 438 35.19 21.19 -12.10
CA LEU A 438 35.11 20.53 -10.80
C LEU A 438 36.56 20.40 -10.30
N ALA A 439 36.93 21.20 -9.29
CA ALA A 439 38.26 21.07 -8.69
C ALA A 439 38.40 19.62 -8.26
N PRO A 440 39.55 18.98 -8.45
CA PRO A 440 39.73 17.56 -8.14
C PRO A 440 39.54 17.33 -6.63
N ARG A 441 38.30 17.05 -6.22
CA ARG A 441 37.89 16.92 -4.80
C ARG A 441 38.53 15.72 -4.12
N LEU A 442 38.91 14.70 -4.93
CA LEU A 442 39.45 13.42 -4.46
C LEU A 442 40.94 13.24 -4.82
N GLN A 443 41.68 14.33 -5.02
CA GLN A 443 43.06 14.24 -5.45
C GLN A 443 43.93 13.50 -4.43
N GLY A 444 44.60 12.42 -4.90
CA GLY A 444 45.50 11.60 -4.11
C GLY A 444 44.80 10.50 -3.31
N LEU A 445 43.49 10.39 -3.35
CA LEU A 445 42.72 9.29 -2.74
C LEU A 445 42.92 7.99 -3.52
N ARG A 446 43.20 6.90 -2.81
CA ARG A 446 43.32 5.55 -3.37
C ARG A 446 42.10 4.72 -2.95
N LEU A 447 41.28 4.36 -3.91
CA LEU A 447 39.99 3.72 -3.72
C LEU A 447 40.02 2.26 -4.21
N LEU A 448 39.47 1.35 -3.40
CA LEU A 448 39.05 0.02 -3.84
C LEU A 448 37.55 0.04 -4.13
N LEU A 449 37.17 -0.07 -5.40
CA LEU A 449 35.79 -0.20 -5.85
C LEU A 449 35.44 -1.67 -5.98
N VAL A 450 34.43 -2.13 -5.24
CA VAL A 450 33.93 -3.51 -5.27
C VAL A 450 32.53 -3.51 -5.87
N GLU A 451 32.42 -4.03 -7.08
CA GLU A 451 31.18 -4.03 -7.88
C GLU A 451 31.25 -5.20 -8.87
N ASP A 452 30.21 -5.98 -9.03
CA ASP A 452 30.21 -7.18 -9.87
C ASP A 452 29.89 -6.92 -11.34
N HIS A 453 29.15 -5.84 -11.61
CA HIS A 453 28.68 -5.55 -12.97
C HIS A 453 29.69 -4.69 -13.77
N PRO A 454 30.24 -5.19 -14.91
CA PRO A 454 31.33 -4.51 -15.65
C PRO A 454 31.00 -3.07 -16.06
N LEU A 455 29.73 -2.78 -16.37
CA LEU A 455 29.30 -1.46 -16.81
C LEU A 455 29.22 -0.49 -15.62
N ASN A 456 28.74 -0.92 -14.46
CA ASN A 456 28.77 -0.12 -13.23
C ASN A 456 30.21 0.16 -12.79
N GLN A 457 31.11 -0.83 -12.91
CA GLN A 457 32.54 -0.64 -12.67
C GLN A 457 33.10 0.48 -13.55
N LEU A 458 32.81 0.45 -14.87
CA LEU A 458 33.29 1.44 -15.83
C LEU A 458 32.79 2.86 -15.47
N VAL A 459 31.51 2.98 -15.15
CA VAL A 459 30.87 4.26 -14.82
C VAL A 459 31.38 4.81 -13.51
N ALA A 460 31.33 4.04 -12.42
CA ALA A 460 31.78 4.48 -11.11
C ALA A 460 33.29 4.81 -11.12
N ARG A 461 34.10 3.97 -11.73
CA ARG A 461 35.53 4.21 -11.90
C ARG A 461 35.80 5.51 -12.65
N GLY A 462 35.11 5.72 -13.80
CA GLY A 462 35.28 6.92 -14.62
C GLY A 462 34.92 8.20 -13.86
N MET A 463 33.83 8.19 -13.07
CA MET A 463 33.42 9.31 -12.23
C MET A 463 34.45 9.64 -11.15
N LEU A 464 34.96 8.63 -10.46
CA LEU A 464 35.93 8.78 -9.37
C LEU A 464 37.31 9.22 -9.88
N GLU A 465 37.78 8.66 -10.99
CA GLU A 465 39.04 9.05 -11.64
C GLU A 465 38.96 10.48 -12.17
N HIS A 466 37.79 10.90 -12.69
CA HIS A 466 37.58 12.28 -13.12
C HIS A 466 37.64 13.27 -11.94
N ALA A 467 37.19 12.86 -10.75
CA ALA A 467 37.30 13.62 -9.53
C ALA A 467 38.71 13.61 -8.89
N GLY A 468 39.66 12.90 -9.48
CA GLY A 468 41.08 12.88 -9.09
C GLY A 468 41.49 11.70 -8.22
N ALA A 469 40.65 10.71 -7.97
CA ALA A 469 40.98 9.50 -7.24
C ALA A 469 41.75 8.48 -8.12
N SER A 470 42.54 7.61 -7.49
CA SER A 470 43.09 6.40 -8.08
C SER A 470 42.21 5.22 -7.70
N VAL A 471 41.64 4.51 -8.70
CA VAL A 471 40.64 3.48 -8.46
C VAL A 471 41.14 2.11 -8.92
N GLU A 472 41.16 1.15 -8.01
CA GLU A 472 41.32 -0.27 -8.35
C GLU A 472 39.96 -0.99 -8.16
N VAL A 473 39.63 -1.93 -9.09
CA VAL A 473 38.33 -2.59 -9.11
C VAL A 473 38.45 -4.05 -8.68
N ALA A 474 37.58 -4.51 -7.79
CA ALA A 474 37.37 -5.90 -7.46
C ALA A 474 35.93 -6.33 -7.89
N GLU A 475 35.81 -7.51 -8.52
CA GLU A 475 34.55 -7.97 -9.12
C GLU A 475 33.60 -8.67 -8.12
N ASN A 476 34.00 -8.89 -6.89
CA ASN A 476 33.18 -9.47 -5.80
C ASN A 476 33.85 -9.27 -4.44
N GLY A 477 33.14 -9.57 -3.36
CA GLY A 477 33.61 -9.40 -1.99
C GLY A 477 34.84 -10.27 -1.66
N GLN A 478 34.95 -11.50 -2.21
CA GLN A 478 36.08 -12.37 -1.97
C GLN A 478 37.39 -11.78 -2.52
N LEU A 479 37.35 -11.26 -3.75
CA LEU A 479 38.52 -10.61 -4.35
C LEU A 479 38.94 -9.34 -3.59
N ALA A 480 37.95 -8.61 -3.06
CA ALA A 480 38.23 -7.43 -2.22
C ALA A 480 38.94 -7.82 -0.93
N VAL A 481 38.46 -8.85 -0.22
CA VAL A 481 39.07 -9.38 1.01
C VAL A 481 40.50 -9.89 0.73
N ASP A 482 40.72 -10.61 -0.36
CA ASP A 482 42.03 -11.14 -0.71
C ASP A 482 43.03 -10.00 -1.02
N ARG A 483 42.59 -8.95 -1.75
CA ARG A 483 43.45 -7.79 -2.00
C ARG A 483 43.77 -7.01 -0.73
N LEU A 484 42.81 -6.80 0.13
CA LEU A 484 43.00 -6.10 1.40
C LEU A 484 43.87 -6.91 2.38
N ARG A 485 43.86 -8.25 2.30
CA ARG A 485 44.77 -9.09 3.08
C ARG A 485 46.25 -8.86 2.68
N ASP A 486 46.50 -8.72 1.38
CA ASP A 486 47.85 -8.63 0.86
C ASP A 486 48.37 -7.19 0.83
N ARG A 487 47.49 -6.18 0.60
CA ARG A 487 47.90 -4.82 0.29
C ARG A 487 46.91 -3.78 0.87
N ALA A 488 46.52 -3.91 2.15
CA ALA A 488 45.60 -2.99 2.76
C ALA A 488 46.08 -1.51 2.77
N GLU A 489 47.40 -1.32 2.85
CA GLU A 489 48.04 0.01 2.90
C GLU A 489 47.96 0.76 1.55
N ASP A 490 47.61 0.08 0.47
CA ASP A 490 47.47 0.69 -0.84
C ASP A 490 46.12 1.40 -1.02
N TYR A 491 45.17 1.25 -0.08
CA TYR A 491 43.83 1.83 -0.15
C TYR A 491 43.52 2.66 1.06
N ASP A 492 42.81 3.78 0.81
CA ASP A 492 42.39 4.72 1.82
C ASP A 492 40.91 4.53 2.16
N ILE A 493 40.07 4.18 1.17
CA ILE A 493 38.63 3.94 1.30
C ILE A 493 38.23 2.75 0.42
N VAL A 494 37.23 1.96 0.87
CA VAL A 494 36.56 0.92 0.08
C VAL A 494 35.14 1.35 -0.24
N LEU A 495 34.76 1.31 -1.51
CA LEU A 495 33.37 1.39 -1.94
C LEU A 495 32.89 -0.03 -2.19
N MET A 496 31.90 -0.50 -1.43
CA MET A 496 31.46 -1.88 -1.40
C MET A 496 30.00 -2.01 -1.87
N ASP A 497 29.79 -2.67 -3.00
CA ASP A 497 28.43 -3.10 -3.35
C ASP A 497 27.93 -4.12 -2.32
N VAL A 498 26.68 -3.93 -1.87
CA VAL A 498 26.06 -4.82 -0.90
C VAL A 498 25.68 -6.16 -1.54
N GLN A 499 25.15 -6.12 -2.77
CA GLN A 499 24.60 -7.30 -3.45
C GLN A 499 25.52 -7.77 -4.57
N MET A 500 26.31 -8.79 -4.30
CA MET A 500 27.26 -9.37 -5.25
C MET A 500 27.27 -10.91 -5.15
N PRO A 501 27.57 -11.61 -6.28
CA PRO A 501 27.76 -13.06 -6.27
C PRO A 501 29.06 -13.46 -5.55
N VAL A 502 29.19 -14.73 -5.18
CA VAL A 502 30.33 -15.37 -4.52
C VAL A 502 30.45 -14.98 -3.04
N MET A 503 30.58 -13.70 -2.73
CA MET A 503 30.61 -13.13 -1.38
C MET A 503 29.97 -11.74 -1.45
N ASP A 504 28.90 -11.54 -0.69
CA ASP A 504 28.20 -10.26 -0.61
C ASP A 504 28.98 -9.20 0.19
N GLY A 505 28.55 -7.95 0.09
CA GLY A 505 29.23 -6.83 0.75
C GLY A 505 29.20 -6.90 2.28
N PHE A 506 28.12 -7.44 2.86
CA PHE A 506 28.02 -7.62 4.31
C PHE A 506 29.00 -8.67 4.82
N GLU A 507 29.11 -9.79 4.14
CA GLU A 507 30.04 -10.86 4.48
C GLU A 507 31.49 -10.38 4.29
N ALA A 508 31.79 -9.71 3.18
CA ALA A 508 33.09 -9.13 2.90
C ALA A 508 33.50 -8.13 3.99
N THR A 509 32.61 -7.23 4.40
CA THR A 509 32.88 -6.23 5.44
C THR A 509 33.13 -6.88 6.80
N ARG A 510 32.34 -7.89 7.18
CA ARG A 510 32.61 -8.68 8.40
C ARG A 510 33.98 -9.34 8.37
N HIS A 511 34.40 -9.88 7.25
CA HIS A 511 35.75 -10.42 7.09
C HIS A 511 36.83 -9.33 7.22
N ILE A 512 36.64 -8.16 6.62
CA ILE A 512 37.57 -7.02 6.73
C ILE A 512 37.69 -6.57 8.19
N ARG A 513 36.57 -6.50 8.95
CA ARG A 513 36.59 -6.05 10.36
C ARG A 513 37.08 -7.10 11.34
N HIS A 514 36.57 -8.33 11.25
CA HIS A 514 36.81 -9.36 12.26
C HIS A 514 38.01 -10.26 11.95
N THR A 515 38.27 -10.57 10.68
CA THR A 515 39.35 -11.49 10.30
C THR A 515 40.66 -10.75 10.00
N LEU A 516 40.56 -9.63 9.23
CA LEU A 516 41.72 -8.83 8.88
C LEU A 516 42.01 -7.73 9.90
N GLY A 517 41.05 -7.36 10.76
CA GLY A 517 41.21 -6.34 11.79
C GLY A 517 41.42 -4.91 11.24
N LEU A 518 41.02 -4.66 9.97
CA LEU A 518 41.25 -3.40 9.29
C LEU A 518 40.20 -2.38 9.69
N LYS A 519 40.64 -1.11 9.83
CA LYS A 519 39.82 0.05 10.22
C LYS A 519 39.64 1.08 9.11
N LEU A 520 40.09 0.79 7.87
CA LEU A 520 39.85 1.70 6.75
C LEU A 520 38.33 1.86 6.51
N PRO A 521 37.84 3.03 6.12
CA PRO A 521 36.44 3.25 5.85
C PRO A 521 35.91 2.32 4.74
N VAL A 522 34.79 1.69 5.00
CA VAL A 522 34.02 0.88 4.05
C VAL A 522 32.66 1.56 3.85
N LEU A 523 32.42 2.11 2.66
CA LEU A 523 31.20 2.79 2.31
C LEU A 523 30.33 1.84 1.47
N ALA A 524 29.12 1.55 1.94
CA ALA A 524 28.19 0.68 1.23
C ALA A 524 27.65 1.35 -0.04
N MET A 525 27.47 0.62 -1.12
CA MET A 525 26.65 0.99 -2.26
C MET A 525 25.39 0.13 -2.24
N THR A 526 24.22 0.69 -1.88
CA THR A 526 22.99 -0.08 -1.65
C THR A 526 21.85 0.37 -2.57
N ALA A 527 21.02 -0.59 -3.02
CA ALA A 527 19.84 -0.31 -3.83
C ALA A 527 18.63 0.20 -3.00
N GLY A 528 18.63 0.02 -1.69
CA GLY A 528 17.55 0.39 -0.79
C GLY A 528 17.96 1.44 0.23
N VAL A 529 17.06 2.39 0.48
CA VAL A 529 17.19 3.41 1.54
C VAL A 529 16.33 3.01 2.75
N MET A 530 15.90 1.73 2.83
CA MET A 530 15.08 1.25 3.94
C MET A 530 15.92 1.11 5.21
N GLN A 531 15.36 1.53 6.35
CA GLN A 531 15.97 1.45 7.68
C GLN A 531 16.60 0.08 7.95
N SER A 532 15.93 -1.00 7.53
CA SER A 532 16.42 -2.38 7.72
C SER A 532 17.72 -2.69 6.98
N GLU A 533 17.99 -2.08 5.82
CA GLU A 533 19.26 -2.26 5.09
C GLU A 533 20.38 -1.39 5.69
N GLN A 534 20.03 -0.19 6.14
CA GLN A 534 20.97 0.67 6.86
C GLN A 534 21.44 0.02 8.16
N ASP A 535 20.51 -0.53 8.94
CA ASP A 535 20.83 -1.27 10.17
C ASP A 535 21.77 -2.45 9.88
N GLN A 536 21.55 -3.18 8.78
CA GLN A 536 22.43 -4.28 8.35
C GLN A 536 23.82 -3.79 7.92
N CYS A 537 23.93 -2.62 7.28
CA CYS A 537 25.23 -2.02 6.95
C CYS A 537 26.02 -1.70 8.22
N ILE A 538 25.39 -1.07 9.20
CA ILE A 538 25.99 -0.71 10.49
C ILE A 538 26.40 -1.99 11.26
N ASP A 539 25.51 -2.99 11.33
CA ASP A 539 25.77 -4.27 12.00
C ASP A 539 26.94 -5.06 11.35
N ALA A 540 27.11 -4.93 10.03
CA ALA A 540 28.24 -5.51 9.32
C ALA A 540 29.55 -4.76 9.56
N GLY A 541 29.52 -3.54 10.10
CA GLY A 541 30.69 -2.69 10.36
C GLY A 541 31.06 -1.75 9.22
N MET A 542 30.11 -1.39 8.35
CA MET A 542 30.28 -0.33 7.34
C MET A 542 30.18 1.04 8.01
N ASP A 543 30.89 2.05 7.47
CA ASP A 543 31.03 3.36 8.09
C ASP A 543 30.00 4.38 7.55
N ASP A 544 29.54 4.18 6.32
CA ASP A 544 28.55 5.03 5.65
C ASP A 544 27.93 4.31 4.46
N PHE A 545 26.94 4.91 3.81
CA PHE A 545 26.28 4.32 2.64
C PHE A 545 26.04 5.35 1.53
N ILE A 546 26.00 4.87 0.28
CA ILE A 546 25.70 5.61 -0.95
C ILE A 546 24.55 4.88 -1.63
N ALA A 547 23.45 5.57 -1.88
CA ALA A 547 22.28 5.01 -2.53
C ALA A 547 22.54 4.76 -4.03
N LYS A 548 22.13 3.60 -4.53
CA LYS A 548 22.03 3.33 -5.97
C LYS A 548 20.62 3.73 -6.46
N PRO A 549 20.47 4.44 -7.59
CA PRO A 549 21.50 4.75 -8.58
C PRO A 549 22.48 5.82 -8.07
N LEU A 550 23.76 5.65 -8.42
CA LEU A 550 24.81 6.55 -7.96
C LEU A 550 24.55 7.98 -8.49
N ASP A 551 24.25 8.89 -7.57
CA ASP A 551 24.29 10.32 -7.81
C ASP A 551 25.73 10.80 -7.63
N VAL A 552 26.26 11.49 -8.64
CA VAL A 552 27.67 11.90 -8.69
C VAL A 552 28.02 12.85 -7.55
N GLU A 553 27.19 13.87 -7.32
CA GLU A 553 27.45 14.89 -6.29
C GLU A 553 27.37 14.26 -4.89
N GLN A 554 26.33 13.48 -4.61
CA GLN A 554 26.16 12.79 -3.33
C GLN A 554 27.29 11.79 -3.05
N MET A 555 27.69 11.03 -4.07
CA MET A 555 28.80 10.08 -3.96
C MET A 555 30.09 10.82 -3.63
N LEU A 556 30.40 11.89 -4.36
CA LEU A 556 31.60 12.68 -4.15
C LEU A 556 31.60 13.37 -2.79
N ASP A 557 30.47 13.92 -2.33
CA ASP A 557 30.34 14.56 -1.03
C ASP A 557 30.54 13.56 0.12
N THR A 558 29.96 12.37 0.01
CA THR A 558 30.12 11.31 1.03
C THR A 558 31.58 10.85 1.11
N ILE A 559 32.21 10.59 -0.05
CA ILE A 559 33.63 10.17 -0.10
C ILE A 559 34.54 11.28 0.40
N SER A 560 34.31 12.54 -0.02
CA SER A 560 35.12 13.69 0.42
C SER A 560 35.10 13.87 1.93
N ARG A 561 33.95 13.74 2.57
CA ARG A 561 33.79 13.84 4.02
C ARG A 561 34.68 12.82 4.76
N HIS A 562 34.71 11.57 4.30
CA HIS A 562 35.59 10.53 4.88
C HIS A 562 37.05 10.77 4.54
N TRP A 563 37.37 11.25 3.32
CA TRP A 563 38.73 11.58 2.90
C TRP A 563 39.33 12.71 3.72
N ASP A 564 38.58 13.78 3.95
CA ASP A 564 39.02 14.91 4.76
C ASP A 564 39.26 14.49 6.24
N ALA A 565 38.43 13.61 6.78
CA ALA A 565 38.61 13.04 8.11
C ALA A 565 39.89 12.17 8.22
N ILE A 566 40.28 11.46 7.15
CA ILE A 566 41.52 10.69 7.08
C ILE A 566 42.73 11.64 7.04
N ARG A 567 42.69 12.70 6.24
CA ARG A 567 43.77 13.70 6.09
C ARG A 567 43.99 14.56 7.31
N ALA A 568 42.99 14.69 8.16
CA ALA A 568 43.07 15.46 9.41
C ALA A 568 43.69 14.66 10.59
N ARG A 569 43.88 13.35 10.43
CA ARG A 569 44.54 12.45 11.38
C ARG A 569 46.05 12.38 11.14
#